data_2949f452292df3e7bc16dd23e3e89ca8
#
_entry.id   2949f452292df3e7bc16dd23e3e89ca8
#
_cell.length_a   1.000
_cell.length_b   1.000
_cell.length_c   1.000
_cell.angle_alpha   90.00
_cell.angle_beta   90.00
_cell.angle_gamma   90.00
#
_symmetry.space_group_name_H-M   'P 1'
#
loop_
_entity.id
_entity.type
_entity.pdbx_description
1 polymer ?
#
loop_
_entity_poly.entity_id
_entity_poly.type
_entity_poly.pdbx_seq_one_letter_code
_entity_poly.pdbx_strand_id
1 'polypeptide(L)'
;MSGIMVMSCAPQQKKLVYPETAKVDTVDVYFGTQVPDPYRWLENDTSAATTAWVEAQNKVTNEYLSQIPFRENLLKRLTTLADYEKISAPIKKHGKYYFSKNDGLQNQSVFYVQDSLDGEPRVFLDPNKLSDDGTVALTGLYFSNDGKYTAYSISRSGSDWSEIFVMDTESGK
;
A
#
# COMPACT_ATOMS: atom_id res chain seq x y z
N MET A 1 26.32 -18.77 -56.62
CA MET A 1 25.34 -18.18 -55.70
C MET A 1 25.90 -18.25 -54.30
N SER A 2 26.43 -17.11 -53.77
CA SER A 2 26.99 -17.02 -52.40
C SER A 2 25.88 -16.62 -51.45
N GLY A 3 25.48 -17.54 -50.54
CA GLY A 3 24.50 -17.28 -49.49
C GLY A 3 25.15 -16.49 -48.34
N ILE A 4 24.64 -15.30 -48.05
CA ILE A 4 25.02 -14.52 -46.88
C ILE A 4 24.23 -15.03 -45.70
N MET A 5 24.89 -15.70 -44.77
CA MET A 5 24.33 -16.13 -43.51
C MET A 5 24.30 -14.93 -42.53
N VAL A 6 23.13 -14.33 -42.33
CA VAL A 6 22.95 -13.26 -41.32
C VAL A 6 22.84 -13.92 -39.96
N MET A 7 23.90 -13.90 -39.18
CA MET A 7 23.86 -14.29 -37.75
C MET A 7 23.12 -13.19 -36.99
N SER A 8 21.89 -13.46 -36.59
CA SER A 8 21.15 -12.65 -35.62
C SER A 8 21.76 -12.85 -34.23
N CYS A 9 22.60 -11.92 -33.79
CA CYS A 9 23.00 -11.83 -32.39
C CYS A 9 21.82 -11.27 -31.57
N ALA A 10 20.95 -12.12 -31.07
CA ALA A 10 20.03 -11.73 -30.01
C ALA A 10 20.87 -11.40 -28.73
N PRO A 11 20.65 -10.26 -28.08
CA PRO A 11 21.35 -9.96 -26.82
C PRO A 11 21.04 -11.06 -25.80
N GLN A 12 22.11 -11.72 -25.31
CA GLN A 12 22.01 -12.77 -24.32
C GLN A 12 21.51 -12.12 -23.02
N GLN A 13 20.24 -12.33 -22.64
CA GLN A 13 19.71 -11.87 -21.37
C GLN A 13 20.52 -12.51 -20.24
N LYS A 14 21.16 -11.67 -19.42
CA LYS A 14 21.88 -12.13 -18.23
C LYS A 14 20.86 -12.82 -17.29
N LYS A 15 21.04 -14.11 -17.04
CA LYS A 15 20.18 -14.87 -16.15
C LYS A 15 20.30 -14.28 -14.75
N LEU A 16 19.16 -13.88 -14.17
CA LEU A 16 19.10 -13.42 -12.77
C LEU A 16 19.40 -14.58 -11.82
N VAL A 17 20.23 -14.31 -10.82
CA VAL A 17 20.54 -15.26 -9.74
C VAL A 17 19.77 -14.77 -8.52
N TYR A 18 18.79 -15.54 -8.09
CA TYR A 18 18.00 -15.24 -6.90
C TYR A 18 18.70 -15.80 -5.64
N PRO A 19 18.56 -15.12 -4.48
CA PRO A 19 18.98 -15.68 -3.21
C PRO A 19 18.28 -17.00 -2.92
N GLU A 20 19.02 -17.93 -2.35
CA GLU A 20 18.46 -19.22 -1.94
C GLU A 20 17.44 -19.02 -0.81
N THR A 21 16.29 -19.69 -0.92
CA THR A 21 15.28 -19.70 0.13
C THR A 21 15.47 -20.94 1.00
N ALA A 22 15.75 -20.72 2.28
CA ALA A 22 15.95 -21.82 3.24
C ALA A 22 14.68 -22.68 3.36
N LYS A 23 14.87 -24.00 3.39
CA LYS A 23 13.80 -24.95 3.65
C LYS A 23 13.90 -25.45 5.09
N VAL A 24 12.76 -25.49 5.78
CA VAL A 24 12.62 -26.03 7.13
C VAL A 24 11.73 -27.28 7.09
N ASP A 25 11.95 -28.18 8.04
CA ASP A 25 11.16 -29.42 8.14
C ASP A 25 9.89 -29.15 8.97
N THR A 26 8.92 -28.46 8.34
CA THR A 26 7.61 -28.18 8.93
C THR A 26 6.55 -29.02 8.22
N VAL A 27 5.72 -29.72 9.01
CA VAL A 27 4.66 -30.59 8.50
C VAL A 27 3.37 -30.30 9.28
N ASP A 28 2.31 -29.98 8.58
CA ASP A 28 0.96 -29.91 9.14
C ASP A 28 0.22 -31.24 8.94
N VAL A 29 -0.78 -31.49 9.79
CA VAL A 29 -1.64 -32.67 9.67
C VAL A 29 -3.08 -32.21 9.49
N TYR A 30 -3.63 -32.45 8.32
CA TYR A 30 -5.04 -32.18 7.98
C TYR A 30 -5.81 -33.49 7.83
N PHE A 31 -6.76 -33.77 8.70
CA PHE A 31 -7.59 -34.98 8.65
C PHE A 31 -6.76 -36.28 8.58
N GLY A 32 -5.64 -36.33 9.28
CA GLY A 32 -4.73 -37.48 9.29
C GLY A 32 -3.71 -37.53 8.12
N THR A 33 -3.76 -36.56 7.20
CA THR A 33 -2.82 -36.44 6.08
C THR A 33 -1.72 -35.46 6.42
N GLN A 34 -0.46 -35.88 6.28
CA GLN A 34 0.71 -35.02 6.44
C GLN A 34 0.91 -34.15 5.21
N VAL A 35 1.03 -32.84 5.42
CA VAL A 35 1.26 -31.83 4.37
C VAL A 35 2.54 -31.07 4.72
N PRO A 36 3.67 -31.31 4.02
CA PRO A 36 4.92 -30.59 4.23
C PRO A 36 4.80 -29.13 3.77
N ASP A 37 5.29 -28.21 4.60
CA ASP A 37 5.41 -26.78 4.24
C ASP A 37 6.80 -26.24 4.60
N PRO A 38 7.81 -26.45 3.73
CA PRO A 38 9.17 -26.07 4.01
C PRO A 38 9.39 -24.56 4.07
N TYR A 39 8.42 -23.76 3.70
CA TYR A 39 8.48 -22.30 3.67
C TYR A 39 7.57 -21.63 4.70
N ARG A 40 6.97 -22.35 5.62
CA ARG A 40 6.10 -21.86 6.69
C ARG A 40 6.71 -20.69 7.47
N TRP A 41 8.02 -20.65 7.62
CA TRP A 41 8.72 -19.59 8.33
C TRP A 41 8.53 -18.19 7.69
N LEU A 42 8.22 -18.12 6.38
CA LEU A 42 7.92 -16.87 5.67
C LEU A 42 6.57 -16.24 6.07
N GLU A 43 5.66 -17.00 6.69
CA GLU A 43 4.38 -16.49 7.20
C GLU A 43 4.58 -15.56 8.41
N ASN A 44 5.71 -15.66 9.10
CA ASN A 44 6.05 -14.72 10.16
C ASN A 44 6.75 -13.49 9.56
N ASP A 45 5.95 -12.52 9.13
CA ASP A 45 6.36 -11.27 8.47
C ASP A 45 7.20 -10.35 9.39
N THR A 46 7.08 -10.50 10.72
CA THR A 46 7.83 -9.71 11.72
C THR A 46 9.15 -10.35 12.12
N SER A 47 9.46 -11.55 11.65
CA SER A 47 10.71 -12.24 11.99
C SER A 47 11.93 -11.64 11.29
N ALA A 48 13.06 -11.60 11.99
CA ALA A 48 14.33 -11.15 11.41
C ALA A 48 14.77 -11.99 10.19
N ALA A 49 14.42 -13.29 10.17
CA ALA A 49 14.72 -14.18 9.06
C ALA A 49 13.93 -13.81 7.80
N THR A 50 12.63 -13.53 7.94
CA THR A 50 11.78 -13.09 6.83
C THR A 50 12.21 -11.72 6.33
N THR A 51 12.50 -10.78 7.24
CA THR A 51 13.02 -9.46 6.87
C THR A 51 14.31 -9.56 6.05
N ALA A 52 15.29 -10.33 6.50
CA ALA A 52 16.54 -10.53 5.77
C ALA A 52 16.35 -11.18 4.40
N TRP A 53 15.41 -12.13 4.28
CA TRP A 53 15.06 -12.75 3.00
C TRP A 53 14.43 -11.75 2.03
N VAL A 54 13.49 -10.93 2.51
CA VAL A 54 12.83 -9.88 1.72
C VAL A 54 13.86 -8.86 1.22
N GLU A 55 14.77 -8.39 2.08
CA GLU A 55 15.85 -7.47 1.70
C GLU A 55 16.75 -8.06 0.62
N ALA A 56 17.14 -9.33 0.75
CA ALA A 56 17.97 -10.01 -0.24
C ALA A 56 17.26 -10.15 -1.61
N GLN A 57 15.96 -10.47 -1.62
CA GLN A 57 15.15 -10.54 -2.84
C GLN A 57 14.98 -9.14 -3.48
N ASN A 58 14.69 -8.13 -2.66
CA ASN A 58 14.54 -6.75 -3.11
C ASN A 58 15.83 -6.19 -3.71
N LYS A 59 17.00 -6.59 -3.20
CA LYS A 59 18.29 -6.21 -3.78
C LYS A 59 18.40 -6.65 -5.24
N VAL A 60 18.08 -7.90 -5.56
CA VAL A 60 18.10 -8.42 -6.94
C VAL A 60 17.12 -7.66 -7.83
N THR A 61 15.91 -7.41 -7.32
CA THR A 61 14.87 -6.66 -8.04
C THR A 61 15.33 -5.24 -8.34
N ASN A 62 15.86 -4.53 -7.36
CA ASN A 62 16.29 -3.14 -7.50
C ASN A 62 17.50 -3.03 -8.43
N GLU A 63 18.46 -3.96 -8.35
CA GLU A 63 19.60 -4.01 -9.27
C GLU A 63 19.15 -4.22 -10.72
N TYR A 64 18.15 -5.06 -10.96
CA TYR A 64 17.58 -5.25 -12.30
C TYR A 64 16.83 -4.01 -12.78
N LEU A 65 15.94 -3.46 -11.97
CA LEU A 65 15.12 -2.31 -12.34
C LEU A 65 15.95 -1.04 -12.55
N SER A 66 17.06 -0.87 -11.83
CA SER A 66 17.96 0.28 -11.99
C SER A 66 18.67 0.33 -13.36
N GLN A 67 18.74 -0.80 -14.06
CA GLN A 67 19.36 -0.89 -15.40
C GLN A 67 18.40 -0.45 -16.52
N ILE A 68 17.12 -0.18 -16.24
CA ILE A 68 16.14 0.23 -17.26
C ILE A 68 16.39 1.70 -17.60
N PRO A 69 16.83 2.03 -18.85
CA PRO A 69 17.32 3.36 -19.20
C PRO A 69 16.24 4.46 -19.11
N PHE A 70 14.97 4.10 -19.29
CA PHE A 70 13.84 5.04 -19.30
C PHE A 70 13.09 5.11 -17.97
N ARG A 71 13.54 4.37 -16.94
CA ARG A 71 12.84 4.27 -15.64
C ARG A 71 12.63 5.64 -14.98
N GLU A 72 13.66 6.47 -14.94
CA GLU A 72 13.59 7.81 -14.34
C GLU A 72 12.66 8.74 -15.12
N ASN A 73 12.68 8.69 -16.45
CA ASN A 73 11.78 9.49 -17.28
C ASN A 73 10.32 9.06 -17.10
N LEU A 74 10.08 7.75 -16.97
CA LEU A 74 8.75 7.19 -16.70
C LEU A 74 8.27 7.61 -15.31
N LEU A 75 9.10 7.50 -14.27
CA LEU A 75 8.79 7.93 -12.91
C LEU A 75 8.41 9.42 -12.89
N LYS A 76 9.22 10.28 -13.49
CA LYS A 76 8.95 11.72 -13.59
C LYS A 76 7.62 12.00 -14.29
N ARG A 77 7.33 11.29 -15.39
CA ARG A 77 6.06 11.45 -16.11
C ARG A 77 4.87 11.01 -15.28
N LEU A 78 4.95 9.87 -14.59
CA LEU A 78 3.89 9.36 -13.72
C LEU A 78 3.64 10.30 -12.53
N THR A 79 4.72 10.80 -11.90
CA THR A 79 4.61 11.79 -10.82
C THR A 79 3.87 13.05 -11.31
N THR A 80 4.27 13.60 -12.46
CA THR A 80 3.58 14.78 -13.04
C THR A 80 2.11 14.52 -13.35
N LEU A 81 1.78 13.31 -13.81
CA LEU A 81 0.39 12.93 -14.12
C LEU A 81 -0.45 12.68 -12.86
N ALA A 82 0.19 12.24 -11.77
CA ALA A 82 -0.50 11.98 -10.49
C ALA A 82 -0.65 13.25 -9.63
N ASP A 83 0.17 14.27 -9.89
CA ASP A 83 0.23 15.52 -9.14
C ASP A 83 -0.87 16.50 -9.58
N TYR A 84 -2.10 16.18 -9.18
CA TYR A 84 -3.26 17.07 -9.32
C TYR A 84 -4.19 16.91 -8.14
N GLU A 85 -4.88 17.98 -7.78
CA GLU A 85 -5.84 17.96 -6.70
C GLU A 85 -7.02 17.01 -7.01
N LYS A 86 -7.33 16.12 -6.06
CA LYS A 86 -8.42 15.14 -6.13
C LYS A 86 -9.39 15.43 -5.00
N ILE A 87 -10.66 15.70 -5.32
CA ILE A 87 -11.72 15.98 -4.34
C ILE A 87 -12.88 15.04 -4.61
N SER A 88 -13.36 14.35 -3.55
CA SER A 88 -14.57 13.55 -3.65
C SER A 88 -15.83 14.42 -3.63
N ALA A 89 -16.93 13.90 -4.16
CA ALA A 89 -18.23 14.54 -3.95
C ALA A 89 -18.55 14.63 -2.45
N PRO A 90 -19.06 15.78 -1.94
CA PRO A 90 -19.44 15.91 -0.55
C PRO A 90 -20.69 15.08 -0.23
N ILE A 91 -20.69 14.41 0.91
CA ILE A 91 -21.83 13.69 1.44
C ILE A 91 -22.40 14.44 2.64
N LYS A 92 -23.73 14.60 2.70
CA LYS A 92 -24.39 15.21 3.85
C LYS A 92 -24.68 14.18 4.92
N LYS A 93 -24.17 14.40 6.14
CA LYS A 93 -24.45 13.62 7.33
C LYS A 93 -24.67 14.53 8.54
N HIS A 94 -25.76 14.33 9.27
CA HIS A 94 -26.09 15.07 10.51
C HIS A 94 -25.94 16.59 10.37
N GLY A 95 -26.42 17.14 9.24
CA GLY A 95 -26.41 18.58 9.00
C GLY A 95 -25.10 19.14 8.44
N LYS A 96 -24.02 18.37 8.42
CA LYS A 96 -22.69 18.76 7.91
C LYS A 96 -22.36 18.02 6.61
N TYR A 97 -21.37 18.53 5.88
CA TYR A 97 -20.89 17.95 4.63
C TYR A 97 -19.48 17.42 4.83
N TYR A 98 -19.25 16.18 4.42
CA TYR A 98 -17.98 15.48 4.54
C TYR A 98 -17.47 15.11 3.16
N PHE A 99 -16.20 15.31 2.91
CA PHE A 99 -15.53 14.95 1.66
C PHE A 99 -14.06 14.63 1.92
N SER A 100 -13.43 13.97 0.98
CA SER A 100 -11.98 13.74 1.01
C SER A 100 -11.28 14.57 -0.04
N LYS A 101 -10.06 15.02 0.29
CA LYS A 101 -9.21 15.78 -0.59
C LYS A 101 -7.78 15.26 -0.51
N ASN A 102 -7.13 15.17 -1.67
CA ASN A 102 -5.70 14.91 -1.80
C ASN A 102 -5.11 16.02 -2.67
N ASP A 103 -4.00 16.60 -2.25
CA ASP A 103 -3.36 17.71 -2.96
C ASP A 103 -2.58 17.27 -4.21
N GLY A 104 -2.49 15.97 -4.44
CA GLY A 104 -1.83 15.36 -5.59
C GLY A 104 -0.95 14.19 -5.19
N LEU A 105 0.07 14.42 -4.38
CA LEU A 105 1.09 13.44 -4.01
C LEU A 105 1.04 12.99 -2.54
N GLN A 106 0.03 13.44 -1.78
CA GLN A 106 -0.18 12.89 -0.44
C GLN A 106 -0.40 11.38 -0.48
N ASN A 107 0.14 10.65 0.50
CA ASN A 107 0.02 9.19 0.58
C ASN A 107 -1.45 8.75 0.65
N GLN A 108 -2.26 9.46 1.45
CA GLN A 108 -3.70 9.22 1.57
C GLN A 108 -4.46 10.54 1.51
N SER A 109 -5.73 10.48 1.06
CA SER A 109 -6.61 11.64 1.08
C SER A 109 -6.97 12.02 2.52
N VAL A 110 -6.98 13.31 2.80
CA VAL A 110 -7.43 13.89 4.07
C VAL A 110 -8.95 14.07 4.03
N PHE A 111 -9.63 13.73 5.13
CA PHE A 111 -11.06 13.93 5.27
C PHE A 111 -11.35 15.28 5.89
N TYR A 112 -12.31 15.99 5.28
CA TYR A 112 -12.75 17.33 5.68
C TYR A 112 -14.21 17.32 6.05
N VAL A 113 -14.61 18.30 6.86
CA VAL A 113 -15.99 18.61 7.20
C VAL A 113 -16.23 20.09 7.06
N GLN A 114 -17.43 20.46 6.59
CA GLN A 114 -17.91 21.83 6.49
C GLN A 114 -19.40 21.91 6.86
N ASP A 115 -19.84 23.06 7.35
CA ASP A 115 -21.23 23.24 7.84
C ASP A 115 -22.23 23.52 6.71
N SER A 116 -21.76 24.04 5.57
CA SER A 116 -22.54 24.25 4.33
C SER A 116 -21.70 23.91 3.11
N LEU A 117 -22.31 23.78 1.93
CA LEU A 117 -21.56 23.49 0.69
C LEU A 117 -20.54 24.57 0.33
N ASP A 118 -20.80 25.82 0.70
CA ASP A 118 -19.90 26.95 0.48
C ASP A 118 -19.17 27.38 1.76
N GLY A 119 -19.22 26.53 2.81
CA GLY A 119 -18.58 26.79 4.08
C GLY A 119 -17.08 26.49 4.05
N GLU A 120 -16.33 27.09 4.99
CA GLU A 120 -14.91 26.82 5.14
C GLU A 120 -14.66 25.37 5.61
N PRO A 121 -13.89 24.58 4.85
CA PRO A 121 -13.58 23.21 5.24
C PRO A 121 -12.55 23.17 6.38
N ARG A 122 -12.80 22.30 7.34
CA ARG A 122 -11.83 21.97 8.40
C ARG A 122 -11.46 20.49 8.33
N VAL A 123 -10.24 20.15 8.70
CA VAL A 123 -9.81 18.76 8.75
C VAL A 123 -10.65 18.01 9.76
N PHE A 124 -11.23 16.90 9.32
CA PHE A 124 -11.98 15.97 10.16
C PHE A 124 -11.11 14.81 10.61
N LEU A 125 -10.43 14.15 9.67
CA LEU A 125 -9.49 13.06 9.94
C LEU A 125 -8.38 13.09 8.89
N ASP A 126 -7.12 13.12 9.34
CA ASP A 126 -5.95 13.05 8.47
C ASP A 126 -5.25 11.70 8.64
N PRO A 127 -5.47 10.75 7.72
CA PRO A 127 -4.84 9.43 7.81
C PRO A 127 -3.31 9.47 7.73
N ASN A 128 -2.74 10.52 7.12
CA ASN A 128 -1.29 10.67 6.99
C ASN A 128 -0.60 10.94 8.35
N LYS A 129 -1.37 11.24 9.40
CA LYS A 129 -0.87 11.46 10.77
C LYS A 129 -1.04 10.23 11.68
N LEU A 130 -1.56 9.13 11.17
CA LEU A 130 -1.79 7.91 11.96
C LEU A 130 -0.52 7.06 12.14
N SER A 131 0.52 7.30 11.34
CA SER A 131 1.85 6.71 11.52
C SER A 131 2.94 7.62 10.93
N ASP A 132 4.12 7.60 11.53
CA ASP A 132 5.26 8.40 11.07
C ASP A 132 5.87 7.86 9.76
N ASP A 133 5.77 6.57 9.55
CA ASP A 133 6.31 5.87 8.36
C ASP A 133 5.33 5.78 7.18
N GLY A 134 4.07 6.24 7.37
CA GLY A 134 3.03 6.22 6.34
C GLY A 134 2.50 4.83 5.98
N THR A 135 2.78 3.80 6.79
CA THR A 135 2.34 2.41 6.54
C THR A 135 0.93 2.11 7.03
N VAL A 136 0.32 3.00 7.83
CA VAL A 136 -1.06 2.87 8.29
C VAL A 136 -2.02 3.40 7.25
N ALA A 137 -2.95 2.57 6.81
CA ALA A 137 -3.99 2.93 5.85
C ALA A 137 -5.37 3.03 6.54
N LEU A 138 -6.12 4.10 6.25
CA LEU A 138 -7.54 4.19 6.62
C LEU A 138 -8.36 3.29 5.71
N THR A 139 -9.10 2.34 6.28
CA THR A 139 -9.89 1.35 5.54
C THR A 139 -11.39 1.59 5.61
N GLY A 140 -11.87 2.39 6.56
CA GLY A 140 -13.30 2.72 6.67
C GLY A 140 -13.56 3.92 7.58
N LEU A 141 -14.69 4.60 7.34
CA LEU A 141 -15.20 5.72 8.12
C LEU A 141 -16.72 5.64 8.22
N TYR A 142 -17.26 5.56 9.41
CA TYR A 142 -18.68 5.29 9.68
C TYR A 142 -19.20 6.20 10.77
N PHE A 143 -20.38 6.79 10.58
CA PHE A 143 -21.05 7.62 11.58
C PHE A 143 -22.11 6.83 12.32
N SER A 144 -22.25 7.07 13.62
CA SER A 144 -23.39 6.58 14.40
C SER A 144 -24.71 7.18 13.87
N ASN A 145 -25.84 6.52 14.17
CA ASN A 145 -27.15 6.97 13.70
C ASN A 145 -27.55 8.36 14.24
N ASP A 146 -27.07 8.72 15.43
CA ASP A 146 -27.32 10.03 16.07
C ASP A 146 -26.23 11.06 15.75
N GLY A 147 -25.18 10.67 15.01
CA GLY A 147 -24.07 11.53 14.61
C GLY A 147 -23.07 11.89 15.71
N LYS A 148 -23.23 11.37 16.91
CA LYS A 148 -22.32 11.69 18.04
C LYS A 148 -20.96 11.06 17.91
N TYR A 149 -20.90 9.86 17.36
CA TYR A 149 -19.67 9.09 17.25
C TYR A 149 -19.34 8.79 15.80
N THR A 150 -18.06 8.75 15.53
CA THR A 150 -17.50 8.28 14.25
C THR A 150 -16.56 7.12 14.55
N ALA A 151 -16.84 5.96 13.94
CA ALA A 151 -15.91 4.84 13.92
C ALA A 151 -15.04 4.91 12.65
N TYR A 152 -13.76 4.64 12.82
CA TYR A 152 -12.85 4.47 11.68
C TYR A 152 -12.01 3.21 11.86
N SER A 153 -11.67 2.58 10.76
CA SER A 153 -10.84 1.39 10.75
C SER A 153 -9.53 1.66 10.04
N ILE A 154 -8.46 1.07 10.55
CA ILE A 154 -7.13 1.15 9.95
C ILE A 154 -6.55 -0.24 9.73
N SER A 155 -5.68 -0.35 8.72
CA SER A 155 -4.80 -1.50 8.50
C SER A 155 -3.36 -1.03 8.63
N ARG A 156 -2.51 -1.86 9.25
CA ARG A 156 -1.08 -1.57 9.43
C ARG A 156 -0.26 -2.40 8.45
N SER A 157 0.67 -1.75 7.78
CA SER A 157 1.67 -2.40 6.91
C SER A 157 1.08 -3.37 5.87
N GLY A 158 -0.14 -3.07 5.37
CA GLY A 158 -0.83 -3.90 4.39
C GLY A 158 -1.44 -5.19 4.93
N SER A 159 -1.57 -5.33 6.26
CA SER A 159 -2.23 -6.47 6.91
C SER A 159 -3.71 -6.55 6.53
N ASP A 160 -4.24 -7.77 6.44
CA ASP A 160 -5.69 -8.03 6.30
C ASP A 160 -6.46 -7.77 7.61
N TRP A 161 -5.76 -7.64 8.73
CA TRP A 161 -6.36 -7.28 10.01
C TRP A 161 -6.65 -5.79 10.08
N SER A 162 -7.83 -5.45 10.59
CA SER A 162 -8.24 -4.06 10.81
C SER A 162 -8.42 -3.79 12.30
N GLU A 163 -7.90 -2.66 12.75
CA GLU A 163 -8.18 -2.11 14.06
C GLU A 163 -9.29 -1.07 13.93
N ILE A 164 -10.27 -1.10 14.88
CA ILE A 164 -11.40 -0.17 14.87
C ILE A 164 -11.24 0.81 16.02
N PHE A 165 -11.36 2.07 15.72
CA PHE A 165 -11.35 3.19 16.67
C PHE A 165 -12.68 3.91 16.64
N VAL A 166 -13.07 4.49 17.77
CA VAL A 166 -14.26 5.32 17.89
C VAL A 166 -13.85 6.66 18.49
N MET A 167 -14.31 7.73 17.86
CA MET A 167 -14.08 9.10 18.33
C MET A 167 -15.42 9.84 18.45
N ASP A 168 -15.48 10.83 19.32
CA ASP A 168 -16.55 11.82 19.31
C ASP A 168 -16.47 12.64 18.03
N THR A 169 -17.59 12.73 17.29
CA THR A 169 -17.61 13.33 15.93
C THR A 169 -17.31 14.82 15.95
N GLU A 170 -17.64 15.54 17.03
CA GLU A 170 -17.47 16.99 17.09
C GLU A 170 -16.06 17.37 17.54
N SER A 171 -15.57 16.73 18.58
CA SER A 171 -14.24 17.04 19.14
C SER A 171 -13.09 16.30 18.48
N GLY A 172 -13.35 15.19 17.78
CA GLY A 172 -12.32 14.34 17.17
C GLY A 172 -11.50 13.53 18.18
N LYS A 173 -11.99 13.35 19.43
CA LYS A 173 -11.28 12.65 20.53
C LYS A 173 -11.91 11.33 20.87
#